data_c42880c4de56c08317743ec06bb2dc77
#
_entry.id   c42880c4de56c08317743ec06bb2dc77
#
_cell.length_a   1.000
_cell.length_b   1.000
_cell.length_c   1.000
_cell.angle_alpha   90.00
_cell.angle_beta   90.00
_cell.angle_gamma   90.00
#
_symmetry.space_group_name_H-M   'P 1'
#
loop_
_entity.id
_entity.type
_entity.pdbx_description
1 polymer ?
#
loop_
_entity_poly.entity_id
_entity_poly.type
_entity_poly.pdbx_seq_one_letter_code
_entity_poly.pdbx_strand_id
1 'polypeptide(L)'
;MLFTEFQLLSVLAQEMNMRKAAERLFVSQPALSQRLQNIENDWGKKLFLRSQKGLSLTPAGEAVIRFANEVIEKEEKVREDIQSMDHEVYGTLKIACATIVGQNWLPQVLKKFVQNYPYAKISLITGWSSEILKSLYEGQVHIGIIRGAPDWKGVKKHLFTDKLYLVDTEMNELSQVLETERPFIQFKSDSNYYQEIQDWWHRQFQTTPKNTIVVDQIETCKQMVFNGIGYAILPAITLHNKDENVYKIPLSNDQNHSIQRDTWLCGYESAFGLKQVQAFTEIVKEHIQMQEI
;
A
#
# COMPACT_ATOMS: atom_id res chain seq x y z
N MET A 1 8.99 -11.17 28.39
CA MET A 1 9.15 -12.11 27.28
C MET A 1 10.57 -11.94 26.74
N LEU A 2 11.38 -12.99 26.69
CA LEU A 2 12.72 -12.91 26.09
C LEU A 2 12.53 -12.95 24.58
N PHE A 3 13.02 -11.92 23.88
CA PHE A 3 13.03 -11.91 22.40
C PHE A 3 13.93 -13.03 21.87
N THR A 4 13.48 -13.69 20.79
CA THR A 4 14.32 -14.65 20.08
C THR A 4 15.48 -13.92 19.39
N GLU A 5 16.55 -14.64 19.07
CA GLU A 5 17.70 -14.06 18.35
C GLU A 5 17.28 -13.50 16.99
N PHE A 6 16.36 -14.18 16.31
CA PHE A 6 15.83 -13.73 15.03
C PHE A 6 15.04 -12.42 15.14
N GLN A 7 14.23 -12.27 16.20
CA GLN A 7 13.52 -10.99 16.46
C GLN A 7 14.49 -9.85 16.75
N LEU A 8 15.55 -10.12 17.51
CA LEU A 8 16.59 -9.15 17.79
C LEU A 8 17.29 -8.71 16.50
N LEU A 9 17.67 -9.65 15.64
CA LEU A 9 18.32 -9.37 14.35
C LEU A 9 17.39 -8.56 13.42
N SER A 10 16.13 -8.94 13.35
CA SER A 10 15.13 -8.23 12.54
C SER A 10 14.96 -6.78 12.98
N VAL A 11 14.84 -6.52 14.30
CA VAL A 11 14.74 -5.16 14.84
C VAL A 11 16.01 -4.35 14.58
N LEU A 12 17.20 -4.95 14.73
CA LEU A 12 18.46 -4.29 14.41
C LEU A 12 18.55 -3.89 12.93
N ALA A 13 18.08 -4.74 12.03
CA ALA A 13 18.07 -4.47 10.61
C ALA A 13 17.06 -3.37 10.21
N GLN A 14 15.94 -3.26 10.92
CA GLN A 14 14.95 -2.20 10.69
C GLN A 14 15.44 -0.84 11.20
N GLU A 15 16.03 -0.81 12.41
CA GLU A 15 16.44 0.44 13.05
C GLU A 15 17.81 0.95 12.54
N MET A 16 18.68 0.07 12.06
CA MET A 16 20.07 0.37 11.68
C MET A 16 20.82 1.22 12.71
N ASN A 17 20.37 1.17 13.96
CA ASN A 17 20.90 1.95 15.09
C ASN A 17 20.77 1.17 16.40
N MET A 18 21.92 0.91 17.06
CA MET A 18 21.97 0.13 18.30
C MET A 18 21.14 0.69 19.44
N ARG A 19 21.13 2.02 19.61
CA ARG A 19 20.38 2.67 20.69
C ARG A 19 18.87 2.56 20.44
N LYS A 20 18.40 2.90 19.24
CA LYS A 20 16.98 2.79 18.87
C LYS A 20 16.49 1.35 18.96
N ALA A 21 17.29 0.38 18.49
CA ALA A 21 16.94 -1.04 18.59
C ALA A 21 16.87 -1.50 20.06
N ALA A 22 17.77 -1.04 20.91
CA ALA A 22 17.75 -1.35 22.35
C ALA A 22 16.50 -0.77 23.04
N GLU A 23 16.17 0.49 22.74
CA GLU A 23 14.93 1.16 23.22
C GLU A 23 13.68 0.37 22.79
N ARG A 24 13.62 -0.04 21.52
CA ARG A 24 12.49 -0.80 20.96
C ARG A 24 12.35 -2.20 21.55
N LEU A 25 13.49 -2.83 21.89
CA LEU A 25 13.55 -4.15 22.53
C LEU A 25 13.45 -4.10 24.07
N PHE A 26 13.32 -2.92 24.65
CA PHE A 26 13.28 -2.71 26.10
C PHE A 26 14.48 -3.34 26.83
N VAL A 27 15.67 -3.23 26.23
CA VAL A 27 16.93 -3.71 26.81
C VAL A 27 17.98 -2.59 26.84
N SER A 28 19.04 -2.76 27.65
CA SER A 28 20.16 -1.82 27.62
C SER A 28 21.00 -2.01 26.34
N GLN A 29 21.55 -0.93 25.80
CA GLN A 29 22.44 -1.01 24.63
C GLN A 29 23.64 -1.94 24.83
N PRO A 30 24.33 -1.98 26.01
CA PRO A 30 25.38 -2.96 26.27
C PRO A 30 24.92 -4.41 26.19
N ALA A 31 23.72 -4.70 26.74
CA ALA A 31 23.16 -6.05 26.69
C ALA A 31 22.82 -6.47 25.24
N LEU A 32 22.23 -5.55 24.45
CA LEU A 32 21.98 -5.78 23.02
C LEU A 32 23.29 -6.01 22.24
N SER A 33 24.33 -5.22 22.54
CA SER A 33 25.64 -5.36 21.91
C SER A 33 26.29 -6.72 22.19
N GLN A 34 26.19 -7.19 23.45
CA GLN A 34 26.70 -8.50 23.85
C GLN A 34 25.95 -9.65 23.16
N ARG A 35 24.61 -9.56 23.09
CA ARG A 35 23.79 -10.55 22.38
C ARG A 35 24.12 -10.61 20.90
N LEU A 36 24.25 -9.45 20.23
CA LEU A 36 24.65 -9.41 18.82
C LEU A 36 26.01 -10.05 18.61
N GLN A 37 26.99 -9.79 19.53
CA GLN A 37 28.30 -10.39 19.43
C GLN A 37 28.25 -11.92 19.56
N ASN A 38 27.43 -12.45 20.46
CA ASN A 38 27.24 -13.89 20.59
C ASN A 38 26.67 -14.50 19.30
N ILE A 39 25.62 -13.90 18.75
CA ILE A 39 25.02 -14.32 17.47
C ILE A 39 26.05 -14.29 16.33
N GLU A 40 26.83 -13.21 16.21
CA GLU A 40 27.89 -13.11 15.20
C GLU A 40 28.98 -14.17 15.38
N ASN A 41 29.30 -14.54 16.62
CA ASN A 41 30.24 -15.61 16.91
C ASN A 41 29.69 -16.98 16.50
N ASP A 42 28.40 -17.27 16.78
CA ASP A 42 27.73 -18.51 16.40
C ASP A 42 27.66 -18.67 14.87
N TRP A 43 27.40 -17.56 14.15
CA TRP A 43 27.43 -17.55 12.69
C TRP A 43 28.86 -17.49 12.11
N GLY A 44 29.88 -17.25 12.94
CA GLY A 44 31.29 -17.14 12.53
C GLY A 44 31.62 -15.97 11.62
N LYS A 45 30.71 -15.00 11.51
CA LYS A 45 30.83 -13.81 10.65
C LYS A 45 30.22 -12.58 11.30
N LYS A 46 30.79 -11.40 11.00
CA LYS A 46 30.13 -10.14 11.32
C LYS A 46 28.90 -9.96 10.43
N LEU A 47 27.76 -9.68 11.06
CA LEU A 47 26.50 -9.44 10.37
C LEU A 47 26.26 -7.94 10.18
N PHE A 48 26.75 -7.12 11.11
CA PHE A 48 26.64 -5.66 11.06
C PHE A 48 28.00 -5.00 11.15
N LEU A 49 28.18 -3.94 10.36
CA LEU A 49 29.30 -3.01 10.46
C LEU A 49 28.83 -1.77 11.22
N ARG A 50 29.66 -1.31 12.17
CA ARG A 50 29.42 -0.09 12.95
C ARG A 50 30.16 1.08 12.32
N SER A 51 29.45 2.20 12.14
CA SER A 51 30.03 3.47 11.67
C SER A 51 29.49 4.65 12.48
N GLN A 52 30.06 5.82 12.28
CA GLN A 52 29.54 7.05 12.90
C GLN A 52 28.09 7.38 12.46
N LYS A 53 27.65 6.84 11.32
CA LYS A 53 26.30 7.00 10.78
C LYS A 53 25.29 5.95 11.27
N GLY A 54 25.74 4.98 12.07
CA GLY A 54 24.91 3.87 12.57
C GLY A 54 25.43 2.50 12.14
N LEU A 55 24.51 1.57 11.89
CA LEU A 55 24.78 0.22 11.43
C LEU A 55 24.59 0.11 9.91
N SER A 56 25.29 -0.84 9.30
CA SER A 56 25.03 -1.32 7.95
C SER A 56 25.20 -2.84 7.92
N LEU A 57 24.46 -3.53 7.05
CA LEU A 57 24.57 -4.97 6.89
C LEU A 57 25.84 -5.34 6.11
N THR A 58 26.42 -6.49 6.46
CA THR A 58 27.37 -7.18 5.60
C THR A 58 26.61 -8.10 4.63
N PRO A 59 27.23 -8.63 3.57
CA PRO A 59 26.60 -9.66 2.73
C PRO A 59 26.13 -10.90 3.51
N ALA A 60 26.88 -11.29 4.56
CA ALA A 60 26.48 -12.34 5.49
C ALA A 60 25.27 -11.90 6.33
N GLY A 61 25.26 -10.63 6.77
CA GLY A 61 24.14 -10.02 7.48
C GLY A 61 22.84 -10.05 6.66
N GLU A 62 22.90 -9.65 5.39
CA GLU A 62 21.73 -9.69 4.50
C GLU A 62 21.16 -11.12 4.37
N ALA A 63 22.01 -12.13 4.25
CA ALA A 63 21.58 -13.52 4.17
C ALA A 63 20.93 -14.00 5.47
N VAL A 64 21.55 -13.69 6.62
CA VAL A 64 21.03 -14.09 7.94
C VAL A 64 19.75 -13.34 8.29
N ILE A 65 19.62 -12.05 7.95
CA ILE A 65 18.39 -11.28 8.19
C ILE A 65 17.24 -11.84 7.36
N ARG A 66 17.47 -12.20 6.10
CA ARG A 66 16.46 -12.86 5.26
C ARG A 66 15.96 -14.14 5.93
N PHE A 67 16.88 -15.01 6.33
CA PHE A 67 16.57 -16.24 7.04
C PHE A 67 15.82 -15.98 8.36
N ALA A 68 16.26 -15.00 9.15
CA ALA A 68 15.61 -14.62 10.42
C ALA A 68 14.15 -14.21 10.21
N ASN A 69 13.87 -13.42 9.18
CA ASN A 69 12.51 -13.00 8.86
C ASN A 69 11.63 -14.17 8.40
N GLU A 70 12.18 -15.09 7.60
CA GLU A 70 11.47 -16.32 7.20
C GLU A 70 11.12 -17.22 8.41
N VAL A 71 12.02 -17.33 9.38
CA VAL A 71 11.78 -18.12 10.62
C VAL A 71 10.70 -17.46 11.46
N ILE A 72 10.74 -16.14 11.65
CA ILE A 72 9.73 -15.38 12.39
C ILE A 72 8.36 -15.58 11.75
N GLU A 73 8.26 -15.47 10.44
CA GLU A 73 7.01 -15.63 9.71
C GLU A 73 6.45 -17.06 9.84
N LYS A 74 7.32 -18.07 9.74
CA LYS A 74 6.93 -19.48 9.93
C LYS A 74 6.47 -19.74 11.37
N GLU A 75 7.16 -19.20 12.37
CA GLU A 75 6.75 -19.33 13.77
C GLU A 75 5.38 -18.68 14.02
N GLU A 76 5.16 -17.47 13.50
CA GLU A 76 3.85 -16.80 13.59
C GLU A 76 2.76 -17.65 12.97
N LYS A 77 3.00 -18.19 11.77
CA LYS A 77 2.05 -19.07 11.08
C LYS A 77 1.67 -20.31 11.90
N VAL A 78 2.66 -20.99 12.48
CA VAL A 78 2.40 -22.16 13.33
C VAL A 78 1.58 -21.77 14.56
N ARG A 79 1.86 -20.63 15.19
CA ARG A 79 1.07 -20.12 16.31
C ARG A 79 -0.38 -19.81 15.91
N GLU A 80 -0.56 -19.20 14.73
CA GLU A 80 -1.87 -18.92 14.15
C GLU A 80 -2.63 -20.22 13.83
N ASP A 81 -1.95 -21.20 13.23
CA ASP A 81 -2.55 -22.50 12.92
C ASP A 81 -3.01 -23.23 14.20
N ILE A 82 -2.20 -23.20 15.26
CA ILE A 82 -2.58 -23.79 16.57
C ILE A 82 -3.81 -23.07 17.15
N GLN A 83 -3.83 -21.74 17.13
CA GLN A 83 -4.97 -20.96 17.62
C GLN A 83 -6.23 -21.15 16.77
N SER A 84 -6.07 -21.45 15.48
CA SER A 84 -7.19 -21.66 14.56
C SER A 84 -7.83 -23.05 14.64
N MET A 85 -7.28 -23.97 15.44
CA MET A 85 -7.86 -25.32 15.64
C MET A 85 -9.26 -25.28 16.30
N ASP A 86 -9.61 -24.19 16.99
CA ASP A 86 -10.91 -23.98 17.63
C ASP A 86 -12.00 -23.37 16.75
N HIS A 87 -11.88 -23.46 15.41
CA HIS A 87 -12.82 -22.96 14.39
C HIS A 87 -12.96 -21.42 14.28
N GLU A 88 -12.33 -20.62 15.11
CA GLU A 88 -12.35 -19.17 15.03
C GLU A 88 -11.24 -18.62 14.12
N VAL A 89 -11.44 -17.41 13.59
CA VAL A 89 -10.42 -16.71 12.80
C VAL A 89 -9.53 -15.90 13.73
N TYR A 90 -8.30 -16.34 13.90
CA TYR A 90 -7.27 -15.70 14.70
C TYR A 90 -6.10 -15.22 13.84
N GLY A 91 -5.11 -14.60 14.50
CA GLY A 91 -3.87 -14.20 13.89
C GLY A 91 -3.92 -12.80 13.27
N THR A 92 -2.83 -12.41 12.63
CA THR A 92 -2.69 -11.08 12.05
C THR A 92 -2.93 -11.12 10.55
N LEU A 93 -3.95 -10.43 10.07
CA LEU A 93 -4.15 -10.15 8.65
C LEU A 93 -3.21 -9.00 8.24
N LYS A 94 -2.16 -9.30 7.47
CA LYS A 94 -1.17 -8.33 7.00
C LYS A 94 -1.55 -7.86 5.59
N ILE A 95 -1.88 -6.57 5.44
CA ILE A 95 -2.33 -5.95 4.18
C ILE A 95 -1.40 -4.82 3.80
N ALA A 96 -0.99 -4.77 2.54
CA ALA A 96 -0.46 -3.56 1.90
C ALA A 96 -1.50 -3.03 0.90
N CYS A 97 -1.79 -1.74 0.92
CA CYS A 97 -2.87 -1.17 0.11
C CYS A 97 -2.46 0.16 -0.53
N ALA A 98 -2.83 0.35 -1.81
CA ALA A 98 -2.70 1.65 -2.44
C ALA A 98 -3.41 2.72 -1.58
N THR A 99 -2.70 3.81 -1.26
CA THR A 99 -3.16 4.83 -0.29
C THR A 99 -4.59 5.28 -0.57
N ILE A 100 -4.93 5.55 -1.82
CA ILE A 100 -6.27 5.98 -2.22
C ILE A 100 -7.36 4.94 -1.91
N VAL A 101 -7.06 3.65 -2.08
CA VAL A 101 -8.00 2.55 -1.80
C VAL A 101 -8.12 2.35 -0.29
N GLY A 102 -6.99 2.47 0.42
CA GLY A 102 -6.95 2.44 1.88
C GLY A 102 -7.75 3.55 2.54
N GLN A 103 -7.87 4.72 1.90
CA GLN A 103 -8.62 5.86 2.41
C GLN A 103 -10.12 5.81 2.08
N ASN A 104 -10.50 5.33 0.88
CA ASN A 104 -11.86 5.53 0.35
C ASN A 104 -12.71 4.25 0.29
N TRP A 105 -12.11 3.08 0.17
CA TRP A 105 -12.84 1.81 -0.02
C TRP A 105 -12.58 0.80 1.10
N LEU A 106 -11.32 0.56 1.44
CA LEU A 106 -10.93 -0.47 2.40
C LEU A 106 -11.55 -0.30 3.80
N PRO A 107 -11.77 0.91 4.35
CA PRO A 107 -12.35 1.07 5.68
C PRO A 107 -13.73 0.42 5.84
N GLN A 108 -14.57 0.43 4.79
CA GLN A 108 -15.89 -0.19 4.83
C GLN A 108 -15.79 -1.72 4.88
N VAL A 109 -14.83 -2.30 4.15
CA VAL A 109 -14.53 -3.73 4.17
C VAL A 109 -13.97 -4.15 5.52
N LEU A 110 -13.00 -3.40 6.06
CA LEU A 110 -12.38 -3.69 7.35
C LEU A 110 -13.38 -3.54 8.50
N LYS A 111 -14.34 -2.63 8.40
CA LYS A 111 -15.43 -2.53 9.40
C LYS A 111 -16.18 -3.85 9.53
N LYS A 112 -16.59 -4.46 8.41
CA LYS A 112 -17.26 -5.78 8.43
C LYS A 112 -16.33 -6.87 8.96
N PHE A 113 -15.06 -6.84 8.56
CA PHE A 113 -14.08 -7.83 9.00
C PHE A 113 -13.90 -7.82 10.53
N VAL A 114 -13.69 -6.63 11.11
CA VAL A 114 -13.52 -6.48 12.57
C VAL A 114 -14.79 -6.89 13.34
N GLN A 115 -15.98 -6.60 12.80
CA GLN A 115 -17.25 -7.00 13.41
C GLN A 115 -17.44 -8.51 13.41
N ASN A 116 -17.07 -9.20 12.34
CA ASN A 116 -17.26 -10.64 12.19
C ASN A 116 -16.16 -11.46 12.87
N TYR A 117 -14.93 -10.91 12.97
CA TYR A 117 -13.75 -11.61 13.45
C TYR A 117 -13.00 -10.79 14.51
N PRO A 118 -13.56 -10.60 15.71
CA PRO A 118 -13.02 -9.70 16.74
C PRO A 118 -11.67 -10.14 17.30
N TYR A 119 -11.29 -11.40 17.12
CA TYR A 119 -10.01 -11.95 17.59
C TYR A 119 -8.90 -11.86 16.54
N ALA A 120 -9.22 -11.54 15.28
CA ALA A 120 -8.22 -11.31 14.24
C ALA A 120 -7.60 -9.92 14.40
N LYS A 121 -6.27 -9.85 14.34
CA LYS A 121 -5.53 -8.58 14.30
C LYS A 121 -5.37 -8.11 12.86
N ILE A 122 -5.24 -6.81 12.65
CA ILE A 122 -4.98 -6.23 11.34
C ILE A 122 -3.67 -5.44 11.41
N SER A 123 -2.77 -5.71 10.45
CA SER A 123 -1.61 -4.88 10.14
C SER A 123 -1.80 -4.31 8.74
N LEU A 124 -1.98 -3.00 8.65
CA LEU A 124 -2.20 -2.31 7.38
C LEU A 124 -1.08 -1.31 7.14
N ILE A 125 -0.45 -1.43 5.98
CA ILE A 125 0.43 -0.40 5.43
C ILE A 125 -0.19 0.17 4.16
N THR A 126 -0.01 1.46 3.95
CA THR A 126 -0.47 2.12 2.72
C THR A 126 0.73 2.77 2.03
N GLY A 127 0.70 2.77 0.71
CA GLY A 127 1.81 3.31 -0.07
C GLY A 127 1.52 3.29 -1.56
N TRP A 128 2.56 3.42 -2.35
CA TRP A 128 2.49 3.34 -3.80
C TRP A 128 2.47 1.88 -4.27
N SER A 129 1.98 1.66 -5.48
CA SER A 129 1.85 0.31 -6.05
C SER A 129 3.18 -0.45 -6.12
N SER A 130 4.30 0.23 -6.37
CA SER A 130 5.65 -0.38 -6.37
C SER A 130 6.06 -0.84 -4.98
N GLU A 131 5.77 -0.05 -3.93
CA GLU A 131 6.08 -0.39 -2.54
C GLU A 131 5.25 -1.58 -2.06
N ILE A 132 3.99 -1.65 -2.49
CA ILE A 132 3.11 -2.78 -2.19
C ILE A 132 3.62 -4.06 -2.85
N LEU A 133 4.00 -4.00 -4.13
CA LEU A 133 4.61 -5.12 -4.84
C LEU A 133 5.90 -5.57 -4.15
N LYS A 134 6.76 -4.63 -3.77
CA LYS A 134 7.97 -4.94 -3.01
C LYS A 134 7.66 -5.66 -1.71
N SER A 135 6.71 -5.16 -0.91
CA SER A 135 6.29 -5.78 0.35
C SER A 135 5.73 -7.20 0.16
N LEU A 136 5.04 -7.45 -0.96
CA LEU A 136 4.59 -8.80 -1.35
C LEU A 136 5.76 -9.72 -1.70
N TYR A 137 6.71 -9.25 -2.52
CA TYR A 137 7.91 -10.04 -2.90
C TYR A 137 8.80 -10.37 -1.70
N GLU A 138 8.87 -9.47 -0.73
CA GLU A 138 9.64 -9.64 0.51
C GLU A 138 8.89 -10.47 1.58
N GLY A 139 7.66 -10.92 1.31
CA GLY A 139 6.84 -11.69 2.27
C GLY A 139 6.43 -10.90 3.52
N GLN A 140 6.49 -9.57 3.49
CA GLN A 140 6.12 -8.72 4.63
C GLN A 140 4.61 -8.65 4.85
N VAL A 141 3.82 -8.91 3.81
CA VAL A 141 2.36 -8.88 3.83
C VAL A 141 1.76 -10.12 3.18
N HIS A 142 0.55 -10.48 3.60
CA HIS A 142 -0.19 -11.61 3.03
C HIS A 142 -0.82 -11.25 1.68
N ILE A 143 -1.38 -10.05 1.60
CA ILE A 143 -2.08 -9.54 0.42
C ILE A 143 -1.72 -8.08 0.15
N GLY A 144 -1.72 -7.75 -1.14
CA GLY A 144 -1.56 -6.40 -1.65
C GLY A 144 -2.80 -5.97 -2.43
N ILE A 145 -3.29 -4.75 -2.18
CA ILE A 145 -4.35 -4.14 -2.99
C ILE A 145 -3.72 -3.05 -3.84
N ILE A 146 -3.65 -3.30 -5.14
CA ILE A 146 -2.82 -2.56 -6.09
C ILE A 146 -3.69 -1.94 -7.18
N ARG A 147 -3.37 -0.72 -7.57
CA ARG A 147 -4.03 -0.03 -8.69
C ARG A 147 -3.22 -0.10 -9.98
N GLY A 148 -3.94 -0.20 -11.10
CA GLY A 148 -3.37 -0.31 -12.45
C GLY A 148 -3.18 -1.76 -12.87
N ALA A 149 -2.14 -2.06 -13.63
CA ALA A 149 -1.81 -3.39 -14.13
C ALA A 149 -0.56 -3.93 -13.42
N PRO A 150 -0.70 -4.60 -12.26
CA PRO A 150 0.45 -5.12 -11.52
C PRO A 150 1.11 -6.28 -12.30
N ASP A 151 2.44 -6.21 -12.42
CA ASP A 151 3.25 -7.35 -12.85
C ASP A 151 3.44 -8.30 -11.66
N TRP A 152 2.47 -9.17 -11.46
CA TRP A 152 2.43 -10.13 -10.37
C TRP A 152 2.17 -11.53 -10.88
N LYS A 153 3.03 -12.49 -10.53
CA LYS A 153 2.97 -13.88 -10.99
C LYS A 153 2.16 -14.83 -10.09
N GLY A 154 1.82 -14.38 -8.88
CA GLY A 154 0.97 -15.13 -7.95
C GLY A 154 -0.52 -14.98 -8.23
N VAL A 155 -1.34 -15.23 -7.21
CA VAL A 155 -2.80 -15.02 -7.30
C VAL A 155 -3.09 -13.54 -7.51
N LYS A 156 -3.88 -13.26 -8.53
CA LYS A 156 -4.36 -11.92 -8.88
C LYS A 156 -5.86 -11.97 -9.10
N LYS A 157 -6.63 -11.26 -8.26
CA LYS A 157 -8.09 -11.16 -8.33
C LYS A 157 -8.48 -9.72 -8.62
N HIS A 158 -9.24 -9.50 -9.68
CA HIS A 158 -9.84 -8.20 -9.97
C HIS A 158 -10.85 -7.84 -8.86
N LEU A 159 -10.79 -6.62 -8.36
CA LEU A 159 -11.72 -6.12 -7.34
C LEU A 159 -12.78 -5.23 -7.98
N PHE A 160 -12.36 -4.14 -8.57
CA PHE A 160 -13.25 -3.19 -9.24
C PHE A 160 -12.46 -2.32 -10.23
N THR A 161 -13.22 -1.68 -11.10
CA THR A 161 -12.75 -0.67 -12.06
C THR A 161 -13.44 0.65 -11.77
N ASP A 162 -12.68 1.74 -11.70
CA ASP A 162 -13.27 3.07 -11.57
C ASP A 162 -12.85 4.04 -12.69
N LYS A 163 -13.75 4.96 -13.02
CA LYS A 163 -13.55 5.96 -14.08
C LYS A 163 -12.71 7.12 -13.59
N LEU A 164 -12.10 7.82 -14.54
CA LEU A 164 -11.38 9.07 -14.29
C LEU A 164 -12.23 10.26 -14.73
N TYR A 165 -12.16 11.35 -13.96
CA TYR A 165 -12.87 12.59 -14.21
C TYR A 165 -11.90 13.77 -14.14
N LEU A 166 -12.07 14.72 -15.05
CA LEU A 166 -11.58 16.08 -14.80
C LEU A 166 -12.56 16.74 -13.83
N VAL A 167 -12.02 17.28 -12.74
CA VAL A 167 -12.81 17.87 -11.65
C VAL A 167 -12.41 19.32 -11.45
N ASP A 168 -13.40 20.19 -11.40
CA ASP A 168 -13.23 21.63 -11.17
C ASP A 168 -14.47 22.22 -10.47
N THR A 169 -14.29 23.39 -9.85
CA THR A 169 -15.37 24.19 -9.26
C THR A 169 -16.04 25.13 -10.25
N GLU A 170 -15.43 25.41 -11.39
CA GLU A 170 -15.90 26.40 -12.36
C GLU A 170 -16.16 25.80 -13.76
N MET A 171 -15.21 24.98 -14.26
CA MET A 171 -15.33 24.38 -15.58
C MET A 171 -16.27 23.18 -15.57
N ASN A 172 -17.22 23.15 -16.50
CA ASN A 172 -18.17 22.06 -16.72
C ASN A 172 -17.97 21.31 -18.04
N GLU A 173 -17.06 21.78 -18.92
CA GLU A 173 -16.75 21.17 -20.20
C GLU A 173 -15.24 21.11 -20.43
N LEU A 174 -14.76 20.08 -21.15
CA LEU A 174 -13.32 19.89 -21.46
C LEU A 174 -12.77 21.00 -22.35
N SER A 175 -13.57 21.61 -23.22
CA SER A 175 -13.17 22.71 -24.08
C SER A 175 -12.61 23.92 -23.33
N GLN A 176 -13.14 24.18 -22.12
CA GLN A 176 -12.75 25.31 -21.27
C GLN A 176 -11.33 25.17 -20.70
N VAL A 177 -10.74 23.97 -20.73
CA VAL A 177 -9.34 23.73 -20.27
C VAL A 177 -8.32 24.58 -21.05
N LEU A 178 -8.55 24.83 -22.34
CA LEU A 178 -7.65 25.63 -23.17
C LEU A 178 -7.77 27.15 -22.91
N GLU A 179 -8.88 27.59 -22.34
CA GLU A 179 -9.18 28.99 -22.08
C GLU A 179 -8.78 29.43 -20.69
N THR A 180 -8.76 28.51 -19.73
CA THR A 180 -8.49 28.84 -18.33
C THR A 180 -7.02 29.17 -18.08
N GLU A 181 -6.78 30.13 -17.17
CA GLU A 181 -5.46 30.43 -16.62
C GLU A 181 -5.21 29.71 -15.27
N ARG A 182 -6.20 28.97 -14.77
CA ARG A 182 -6.11 28.24 -13.50
C ARG A 182 -5.15 27.05 -13.66
N PRO A 183 -4.40 26.71 -12.60
CA PRO A 183 -3.41 25.65 -12.68
C PRO A 183 -4.05 24.26 -12.78
N PHE A 184 -3.46 23.39 -13.56
CA PHE A 184 -3.67 21.96 -13.50
C PHE A 184 -2.94 21.39 -12.28
N ILE A 185 -3.69 20.84 -11.32
CA ILE A 185 -3.14 20.21 -10.12
C ILE A 185 -2.85 18.76 -10.45
N GLN A 186 -1.58 18.43 -10.53
CA GLN A 186 -1.10 17.17 -11.04
C GLN A 186 -0.59 16.26 -9.93
N PHE A 187 -1.18 15.07 -9.83
CA PHE A 187 -0.69 14.03 -8.94
C PHE A 187 0.45 13.27 -9.60
N LYS A 188 1.63 13.31 -8.98
CA LYS A 188 2.80 12.55 -9.40
C LYS A 188 2.92 11.30 -8.53
N SER A 189 2.88 10.12 -9.16
CA SER A 189 3.11 8.82 -8.53
C SER A 189 4.23 8.06 -9.23
N ASP A 190 4.69 6.99 -8.63
CA ASP A 190 5.65 6.02 -9.19
C ASP A 190 5.01 5.05 -10.19
N SER A 191 3.68 5.07 -10.29
CA SER A 191 2.93 4.21 -11.19
C SER A 191 2.77 4.81 -12.59
N ASN A 192 2.40 3.98 -13.56
CA ASN A 192 2.07 4.41 -14.93
C ASN A 192 0.94 5.45 -14.99
N TYR A 193 0.24 5.71 -13.89
CA TYR A 193 -0.88 6.66 -13.84
C TYR A 193 -0.50 8.06 -14.33
N TYR A 194 0.66 8.55 -13.88
CA TYR A 194 1.14 9.86 -14.31
C TYR A 194 1.34 9.90 -15.84
N GLN A 195 1.99 8.86 -16.39
CA GLN A 195 2.24 8.75 -17.82
C GLN A 195 0.93 8.60 -18.60
N GLU A 196 0.00 7.78 -18.14
CA GLU A 196 -1.32 7.59 -18.75
C GLU A 196 -2.09 8.92 -18.87
N ILE A 197 -2.04 9.76 -17.82
CA ILE A 197 -2.67 11.09 -17.82
C ILE A 197 -1.97 12.03 -18.79
N GLN A 198 -0.63 12.03 -18.84
CA GLN A 198 0.14 12.85 -19.78
C GLN A 198 -0.16 12.46 -21.23
N ASP A 199 -0.19 11.17 -21.53
CA ASP A 199 -0.49 10.64 -22.87
C ASP A 199 -1.92 10.98 -23.30
N TRP A 200 -2.89 10.85 -22.36
CA TRP A 200 -4.26 11.26 -22.60
C TRP A 200 -4.35 12.76 -22.86
N TRP A 201 -3.72 13.57 -22.03
CA TRP A 201 -3.72 15.03 -22.15
C TRP A 201 -3.18 15.46 -23.51
N HIS A 202 -2.03 14.90 -23.90
CA HIS A 202 -1.41 15.22 -25.19
C HIS A 202 -2.29 14.85 -26.38
N ARG A 203 -2.94 13.69 -26.34
CA ARG A 203 -3.89 13.29 -27.39
C ARG A 203 -5.10 14.24 -27.46
N GLN A 204 -5.65 14.62 -26.31
CA GLN A 204 -6.86 15.43 -26.22
C GLN A 204 -6.65 16.89 -26.62
N PHE A 205 -5.55 17.49 -26.18
CA PHE A 205 -5.34 18.93 -26.31
C PHE A 205 -4.16 19.32 -27.18
N GLN A 206 -3.26 18.41 -27.55
CA GLN A 206 -2.04 18.63 -28.34
C GLN A 206 -1.15 19.78 -27.82
N THR A 207 -1.28 20.12 -26.56
CA THR A 207 -0.53 21.16 -25.84
C THR A 207 -0.31 20.75 -24.40
N THR A 208 0.54 21.46 -23.68
CA THR A 208 0.73 21.28 -22.24
C THR A 208 -0.17 22.24 -21.46
N PRO A 209 -0.53 21.92 -20.20
CA PRO A 209 -1.20 22.87 -19.32
C PRO A 209 -0.41 24.16 -19.18
N LYS A 210 -1.08 25.33 -19.20
CA LYS A 210 -0.42 26.65 -19.07
C LYS A 210 0.31 26.79 -17.74
N ASN A 211 -0.34 26.37 -16.65
CA ASN A 211 0.19 26.37 -15.30
C ASN A 211 -0.02 25.01 -14.64
N THR A 212 0.91 24.57 -13.79
CA THR A 212 0.82 23.30 -13.09
C THR A 212 1.21 23.45 -11.61
N ILE A 213 0.51 22.71 -10.76
CA ILE A 213 0.92 22.46 -9.36
C ILE A 213 1.11 20.95 -9.24
N VAL A 214 2.29 20.52 -8.79
CA VAL A 214 2.60 19.09 -8.64
C VAL A 214 2.50 18.71 -7.16
N VAL A 215 1.74 17.65 -6.87
CA VAL A 215 1.56 17.08 -5.52
C VAL A 215 1.83 15.59 -5.53
N ASP A 216 2.18 15.03 -4.37
CA ASP A 216 2.53 13.62 -4.17
C ASP A 216 1.39 12.80 -3.54
N GLN A 217 0.28 13.46 -3.18
CA GLN A 217 -0.90 12.83 -2.61
C GLN A 217 -2.16 13.21 -3.39
N ILE A 218 -2.93 12.19 -3.80
CA ILE A 218 -4.18 12.42 -4.55
C ILE A 218 -5.23 13.17 -3.73
N GLU A 219 -5.25 12.95 -2.41
CA GLU A 219 -6.15 13.65 -1.50
C GLU A 219 -5.80 15.15 -1.43
N THR A 220 -4.52 15.50 -1.41
CA THR A 220 -4.08 16.90 -1.50
C THR A 220 -4.55 17.53 -2.81
N CYS A 221 -4.44 16.79 -3.93
CA CYS A 221 -4.93 17.21 -5.23
C CYS A 221 -6.44 17.51 -5.17
N LYS A 222 -7.24 16.58 -4.61
CA LYS A 222 -8.68 16.74 -4.41
C LYS A 222 -9.01 17.98 -3.58
N GLN A 223 -8.36 18.14 -2.43
CA GLN A 223 -8.62 19.28 -1.53
C GLN A 223 -8.29 20.62 -2.19
N MET A 224 -7.24 20.71 -2.98
CA MET A 224 -6.90 21.91 -3.73
C MET A 224 -7.99 22.27 -4.76
N VAL A 225 -8.51 21.28 -5.48
CA VAL A 225 -9.62 21.48 -6.42
C VAL A 225 -10.86 21.98 -5.69
N PHE A 226 -11.24 21.35 -4.60
CA PHE A 226 -12.45 21.67 -3.83
C PHE A 226 -12.38 23.06 -3.19
N ASN A 227 -11.17 23.58 -2.96
CA ASN A 227 -10.94 24.95 -2.53
C ASN A 227 -10.77 25.97 -3.67
N GLY A 228 -11.05 25.56 -4.92
CA GLY A 228 -11.05 26.44 -6.08
C GLY A 228 -9.66 26.90 -6.56
N ILE A 229 -8.57 26.22 -6.13
CA ILE A 229 -7.21 26.60 -6.52
C ILE A 229 -6.96 26.33 -8.02
N GLY A 230 -7.53 25.24 -8.53
CA GLY A 230 -7.37 24.82 -9.91
C GLY A 230 -8.22 23.59 -10.22
N TYR A 231 -7.87 22.87 -11.25
CA TYR A 231 -8.56 21.65 -11.69
C TYR A 231 -7.62 20.45 -11.70
N ALA A 232 -8.18 19.24 -11.60
CA ALA A 232 -7.38 18.00 -11.57
C ALA A 232 -8.10 16.84 -12.24
N ILE A 233 -7.35 15.80 -12.58
CA ILE A 233 -7.88 14.50 -12.95
C ILE A 233 -7.91 13.60 -11.72
N LEU A 234 -9.10 13.20 -11.30
CA LEU A 234 -9.35 12.41 -10.11
C LEU A 234 -10.11 11.13 -10.46
N PRO A 235 -9.77 10.00 -9.83
CA PRO A 235 -10.53 8.76 -9.98
C PRO A 235 -11.83 8.80 -9.18
N ALA A 236 -12.87 8.15 -9.71
CA ALA A 236 -14.21 8.11 -9.12
C ALA A 236 -14.23 7.70 -7.64
N ILE A 237 -13.34 6.79 -7.24
CA ILE A 237 -13.23 6.32 -5.85
C ILE A 237 -12.99 7.46 -4.84
N THR A 238 -12.43 8.61 -5.26
CA THR A 238 -12.21 9.78 -4.39
C THR A 238 -13.40 10.72 -4.34
N LEU A 239 -14.37 10.54 -5.24
CA LEU A 239 -15.48 11.46 -5.42
C LEU A 239 -16.74 10.87 -4.78
N HIS A 240 -17.40 11.64 -3.93
CA HIS A 240 -18.63 11.25 -3.28
C HIS A 240 -19.85 11.90 -3.94
N ASN A 241 -21.02 11.29 -3.79
CA ASN A 241 -22.29 11.85 -4.32
C ASN A 241 -22.67 13.18 -3.65
N LYS A 242 -22.09 13.47 -2.47
CA LYS A 242 -22.30 14.73 -1.72
C LYS A 242 -21.38 15.88 -2.14
N ASP A 243 -20.47 15.64 -3.08
CA ASP A 243 -19.55 16.65 -3.62
C ASP A 243 -20.32 17.52 -4.65
N GLU A 244 -21.25 18.34 -4.16
CA GLU A 244 -22.19 19.13 -5.00
C GLU A 244 -21.55 20.40 -5.59
N ASN A 245 -20.41 20.85 -5.03
CA ASN A 245 -19.77 22.11 -5.42
C ASN A 245 -18.71 21.97 -6.51
N VAL A 246 -18.62 20.82 -7.18
CA VAL A 246 -17.64 20.56 -8.22
C VAL A 246 -18.28 19.89 -9.44
N TYR A 247 -17.84 20.30 -10.60
CA TYR A 247 -18.15 19.64 -11.87
C TYR A 247 -17.24 18.41 -12.04
N LYS A 248 -17.83 17.31 -12.54
CA LYS A 248 -17.16 16.03 -12.75
C LYS A 248 -17.31 15.65 -14.23
N ILE A 249 -16.31 15.98 -15.04
CA ILE A 249 -16.32 15.77 -16.49
C ILE A 249 -15.65 14.41 -16.75
N PRO A 250 -16.37 13.41 -17.29
CA PRO A 250 -15.80 12.08 -17.51
C PRO A 250 -14.72 12.13 -18.60
N LEU A 251 -13.59 11.45 -18.36
CA LEU A 251 -12.56 11.30 -19.37
C LEU A 251 -12.89 10.16 -20.32
N SER A 252 -12.75 10.40 -21.62
CA SER A 252 -12.86 9.38 -22.66
C SER A 252 -11.65 9.37 -23.59
N ASN A 253 -11.42 8.24 -24.25
CA ASN A 253 -10.44 8.14 -25.34
C ASN A 253 -11.08 8.54 -26.69
N ASP A 254 -10.30 8.51 -27.77
CA ASP A 254 -10.71 8.87 -29.11
C ASP A 254 -11.86 8.01 -29.68
N GLN A 255 -12.10 6.83 -29.08
CA GLN A 255 -13.21 5.93 -29.40
C GLN A 255 -14.43 6.14 -28.49
N ASN A 256 -14.44 7.21 -27.72
CA ASN A 256 -15.47 7.55 -26.73
C ASN A 256 -15.65 6.52 -25.60
N HIS A 257 -14.64 5.69 -25.34
CA HIS A 257 -14.63 4.80 -24.18
C HIS A 257 -14.10 5.55 -22.95
N SER A 258 -14.77 5.39 -21.81
CA SER A 258 -14.30 5.97 -20.54
C SER A 258 -12.91 5.49 -20.18
N ILE A 259 -12.05 6.41 -19.75
CA ILE A 259 -10.75 6.05 -19.18
C ILE A 259 -10.98 5.51 -17.79
N GLN A 260 -10.44 4.33 -17.54
CA GLN A 260 -10.70 3.55 -16.34
C GLN A 260 -9.42 3.03 -15.73
N ARG A 261 -9.50 2.70 -14.45
CA ARG A 261 -8.38 2.13 -13.72
C ARG A 261 -8.83 0.97 -12.85
N ASP A 262 -8.18 -0.16 -13.05
CA ASP A 262 -8.44 -1.39 -12.30
C ASP A 262 -7.80 -1.38 -10.92
N THR A 263 -8.43 -2.08 -10.00
CA THR A 263 -7.89 -2.41 -8.67
C THR A 263 -7.85 -3.92 -8.49
N TRP A 264 -6.73 -4.43 -8.04
CA TRP A 264 -6.44 -5.85 -7.93
C TRP A 264 -6.05 -6.23 -6.51
N LEU A 265 -6.50 -7.39 -6.07
CA LEU A 265 -6.00 -8.07 -4.88
C LEU A 265 -4.97 -9.12 -5.32
N CYS A 266 -3.75 -8.99 -4.81
CA CYS A 266 -2.60 -9.82 -5.16
C CYS A 266 -2.05 -10.52 -3.91
N GLY A 267 -1.52 -11.72 -4.08
CA GLY A 267 -0.84 -12.48 -3.02
C GLY A 267 -0.29 -13.80 -3.51
N TYR A 268 0.51 -14.45 -2.69
CA TYR A 268 0.95 -15.82 -2.96
C TYR A 268 -0.16 -16.82 -2.62
N GLU A 269 -0.19 -17.97 -3.33
CA GLU A 269 -1.16 -19.06 -3.10
C GLU A 269 -1.20 -19.47 -1.61
N SER A 270 -0.01 -19.56 -0.99
CA SER A 270 0.12 -19.91 0.42
C SER A 270 -0.60 -18.97 1.38
N ALA A 271 -0.66 -17.68 1.04
CA ALA A 271 -1.37 -16.68 1.85
C ALA A 271 -2.88 -16.91 1.84
N PHE A 272 -3.45 -17.33 0.70
CA PHE A 272 -4.88 -17.63 0.59
C PHE A 272 -5.30 -18.93 1.33
N GLY A 273 -4.34 -19.73 1.81
CA GLY A 273 -4.59 -20.84 2.72
C GLY A 273 -4.82 -20.41 4.17
N LEU A 274 -4.47 -19.18 4.55
CA LEU A 274 -4.65 -18.65 5.90
C LEU A 274 -6.11 -18.28 6.17
N LYS A 275 -6.66 -18.70 7.31
CA LYS A 275 -8.08 -18.47 7.65
C LYS A 275 -8.48 -16.99 7.67
N GLN A 276 -7.63 -16.11 8.20
CA GLN A 276 -7.88 -14.65 8.23
C GLN A 276 -7.87 -14.03 6.82
N VAL A 277 -7.06 -14.55 5.90
CA VAL A 277 -7.04 -14.11 4.50
C VAL A 277 -8.26 -14.61 3.74
N GLN A 278 -8.68 -15.86 3.97
CA GLN A 278 -9.92 -16.42 3.41
C GLN A 278 -11.13 -15.60 3.87
N ALA A 279 -11.26 -15.39 5.19
CA ALA A 279 -12.34 -14.60 5.77
C ALA A 279 -12.39 -13.17 5.20
N PHE A 280 -11.26 -12.51 5.06
CA PHE A 280 -11.17 -11.20 4.44
C PHE A 280 -11.60 -11.24 2.96
N THR A 281 -11.12 -12.24 2.22
CA THR A 281 -11.44 -12.37 0.79
C THR A 281 -12.94 -12.59 0.55
N GLU A 282 -13.61 -13.33 1.42
CA GLU A 282 -15.08 -13.51 1.33
C GLU A 282 -15.82 -12.19 1.60
N ILE A 283 -15.43 -11.42 2.62
CA ILE A 283 -16.01 -10.10 2.89
C ILE A 283 -15.78 -9.15 1.70
N VAL A 284 -14.61 -9.19 1.08
CA VAL A 284 -14.30 -8.40 -0.13
C VAL A 284 -15.27 -8.77 -1.26
N LYS A 285 -15.49 -10.05 -1.52
CA LYS A 285 -16.43 -10.52 -2.56
C LYS A 285 -17.84 -10.03 -2.29
N GLU A 286 -18.35 -10.20 -1.07
CA GLU A 286 -19.68 -9.72 -0.67
C GLU A 286 -19.79 -8.21 -0.86
N HIS A 287 -18.77 -7.45 -0.48
CA HIS A 287 -18.77 -6.00 -0.58
C HIS A 287 -18.84 -5.52 -2.04
N ILE A 288 -18.11 -6.18 -2.95
CA ILE A 288 -18.12 -5.87 -4.39
C ILE A 288 -19.50 -6.17 -4.99
N GLN A 289 -20.09 -7.34 -4.69
CA GLN A 289 -21.41 -7.72 -5.19
C GLN A 289 -22.52 -6.76 -4.75
N MET A 290 -22.40 -6.15 -3.56
CA MET A 290 -23.35 -5.15 -3.08
C MET A 290 -23.21 -3.78 -3.77
N GLN A 291 -22.07 -3.48 -4.40
CA GLN A 291 -21.83 -2.23 -5.12
C GLN A 291 -22.22 -2.30 -6.60
N GLU A 292 -22.37 -3.51 -7.16
CA GLU A 292 -22.81 -3.74 -8.55
C GLU A 292 -24.33 -3.76 -8.73
N ILE A 293 -25.12 -3.66 -7.63
CA ILE A 293 -26.57 -3.54 -7.62
C ILE A 293 -26.97 -2.07 -7.40
#